data_4c9a419cefcf3d046dd12a577f064d00
#
_entry.id   4c9a419cefcf3d046dd12a577f064d00
#
_cell.length_a   1.000
_cell.length_b   1.000
_cell.length_c   1.000
_cell.angle_alpha   90.00
_cell.angle_beta   90.00
_cell.angle_gamma   90.00
#
_symmetry.space_group_name_H-M   'P 1'
#
loop_
_entity.id
_entity.type
_entity.pdbx_description
1 polymer ?
#
loop_
_entity_poly.entity_id
_entity_poly.type
_entity_poly.pdbx_seq_one_letter_code
_entity_poly.pdbx_strand_id
1 'polypeptide(L)'
;GRWNGVAIASRGAITEVVTNFGEQLRPPKTPVIADDEPLAEARMMAAVCGGVRVVSVYAPNGRSVDSPFYQAKLAWYARLARWLGDAADPTKPLALGGDFNVAPTDADVWDAAACHGGTHVSEPERTAFTRLCAWGLQDAYRLHHPEPGRYTWWDYRAGNFHKNVGMRIDHLLVTA
;
A
#
# COMPACT_ATOMS: atom_id res chain seq x y z
N GLY A 1 -1.25 -12.10 10.85
CA GLY A 1 -2.35 -11.89 11.81
C GLY A 1 -3.65 -12.56 11.35
N ARG A 2 -4.68 -12.54 12.17
CA ARG A 2 -5.96 -13.22 11.84
C ARG A 2 -6.69 -12.54 10.66
N TRP A 3 -6.52 -11.23 10.51
CA TRP A 3 -7.28 -10.41 9.56
C TRP A 3 -6.43 -9.75 8.48
N ASN A 4 -5.12 -9.72 8.65
CA ASN A 4 -4.17 -9.14 7.71
C ASN A 4 -2.83 -9.87 7.80
N GLY A 5 -1.99 -9.65 6.82
CA GLY A 5 -0.66 -10.20 6.76
C GLY A 5 0.00 -9.91 5.43
N VAL A 6 1.32 -9.87 5.45
CA VAL A 6 2.17 -9.75 4.27
C VAL A 6 3.24 -10.84 4.32
N ALA A 7 3.77 -11.21 3.17
CA ALA A 7 4.80 -12.22 3.06
C ALA A 7 5.78 -11.90 1.95
N ILE A 8 7.00 -12.38 2.10
CA ILE A 8 8.03 -12.39 1.05
C ILE A 8 8.47 -13.84 0.87
N ALA A 9 8.48 -14.31 -0.37
CA ALA A 9 9.01 -15.61 -0.75
C ALA A 9 10.14 -15.43 -1.77
N SER A 10 11.24 -16.15 -1.59
CA SER A 10 12.41 -16.09 -2.48
C SER A 10 12.95 -17.48 -2.76
N ARG A 11 13.49 -17.71 -3.95
CA ARG A 11 14.24 -18.91 -4.29
C ARG A 11 15.65 -18.91 -3.67
N GLY A 12 16.18 -17.74 -3.38
CA GLY A 12 17.49 -17.55 -2.76
C GLY A 12 17.39 -17.18 -1.29
N ALA A 13 18.54 -16.86 -0.71
CA ALA A 13 18.61 -16.41 0.67
C ALA A 13 17.80 -15.13 0.89
N ILE A 14 17.14 -15.06 2.04
CA ILE A 14 16.44 -13.88 2.54
C ILE A 14 17.24 -13.36 3.73
N THR A 15 17.66 -12.10 3.67
CA THR A 15 18.46 -11.45 4.71
C THR A 15 17.85 -10.11 5.13
N GLU A 16 18.34 -9.49 6.18
CA GLU A 16 17.90 -8.18 6.67
C GLU A 16 16.37 -8.07 6.82
N VAL A 17 15.77 -9.08 7.43
CA VAL A 17 14.30 -9.11 7.60
C VAL A 17 13.86 -8.09 8.64
N VAL A 18 12.95 -7.20 8.22
CA VAL A 18 12.29 -6.20 9.08
C VAL A 18 10.78 -6.41 9.00
N THR A 19 10.12 -6.37 10.14
CA THR A 19 8.65 -6.44 10.23
C THR A 19 8.11 -5.20 10.93
N ASN A 20 6.93 -4.75 10.52
CA ASN A 20 6.22 -3.65 11.18
C ASN A 20 7.11 -2.42 11.46
N PHE A 21 7.84 -1.93 10.45
CA PHE A 21 8.75 -0.77 10.54
C PHE A 21 9.89 -0.91 11.59
N GLY A 22 10.26 -2.15 11.94
CA GLY A 22 11.25 -2.42 13.00
C GLY A 22 10.69 -2.36 14.42
N GLU A 23 9.39 -2.14 14.58
CA GLU A 23 8.73 -2.11 15.87
C GLU A 23 8.28 -3.52 16.29
N GLN A 24 8.26 -3.78 17.60
CA GLN A 24 7.69 -5.02 18.12
C GLN A 24 6.15 -4.96 18.01
N LEU A 25 5.57 -5.96 17.34
CA LEU A 25 4.14 -6.16 17.36
C LEU A 25 3.71 -6.48 18.80
N ARG A 26 2.95 -5.59 19.40
CA ARG A 26 2.26 -5.90 20.67
C ARG A 26 1.04 -6.75 20.32
N PRO A 27 0.91 -7.97 20.88
CA PRO A 27 -0.32 -8.73 20.71
C PRO A 27 -1.48 -7.89 21.27
N PRO A 28 -2.60 -7.80 20.56
CA PRO A 28 -3.77 -7.09 21.08
C PRO A 28 -4.18 -7.70 22.40
N LYS A 29 -4.30 -6.88 23.44
CA LYS A 29 -4.72 -7.30 24.78
C LYS A 29 -6.16 -7.80 24.85
N THR A 30 -6.93 -7.56 23.81
CA THR A 30 -8.30 -8.01 23.60
C THR A 30 -8.49 -8.35 22.12
N PRO A 31 -9.38 -9.27 21.73
CA PRO A 31 -9.81 -9.40 20.34
C PRO A 31 -10.68 -8.19 19.99
N VAL A 32 -10.06 -7.04 20.00
CA VAL A 32 -10.72 -5.83 19.61
C VAL A 32 -10.80 -5.88 18.10
N ILE A 33 -11.94 -5.59 17.61
CA ILE A 33 -12.16 -4.89 16.36
C ILE A 33 -11.55 -3.49 16.59
N ALA A 34 -10.33 -3.44 17.03
CA ALA A 34 -9.62 -2.23 17.36
C ALA A 34 -8.78 -1.90 16.15
N ASP A 35 -9.43 -1.26 15.30
CA ASP A 35 -8.85 -0.41 14.30
C ASP A 35 -8.18 0.83 14.94
N ASP A 36 -8.11 0.87 16.26
CA ASP A 36 -7.60 1.99 17.03
C ASP A 36 -6.07 2.04 17.10
N GLU A 37 -5.39 0.92 16.79
CA GLU A 37 -3.93 0.89 16.68
C GLU A 37 -3.49 0.12 15.42
N PRO A 38 -3.54 0.71 14.22
CA PRO A 38 -3.01 0.10 12.99
C PRO A 38 -1.50 -0.21 13.11
N LEU A 39 -0.85 0.33 14.13
CA LEU A 39 0.55 0.12 14.47
C LEU A 39 0.85 -1.32 14.89
N ALA A 40 -0.11 -2.04 15.43
CA ALA A 40 0.05 -3.42 15.92
C ALA A 40 -0.19 -4.48 14.84
N GLU A 41 -0.57 -4.11 13.61
CA GLU A 41 -0.93 -5.04 12.56
C GLU A 41 0.25 -5.44 11.67
N ALA A 42 0.24 -6.70 11.19
CA ALA A 42 1.25 -7.26 10.28
C ALA A 42 1.00 -6.75 8.84
N ARG A 43 1.26 -5.47 8.57
CA ARG A 43 0.98 -4.80 7.30
C ARG A 43 2.22 -4.40 6.51
N MET A 44 3.41 -4.66 7.05
CA MET A 44 4.67 -4.35 6.37
C MET A 44 5.74 -5.37 6.72
N MET A 45 6.44 -5.83 5.71
CA MET A 45 7.64 -6.64 5.82
C MET A 45 8.64 -6.20 4.77
N ALA A 46 9.90 -6.11 5.14
CA ALA A 46 11.00 -5.88 4.23
C ALA A 46 12.09 -6.94 4.39
N ALA A 47 12.79 -7.24 3.31
CA ALA A 47 13.94 -8.13 3.32
C ALA A 47 14.87 -7.83 2.14
N VAL A 48 16.09 -8.31 2.17
CA VAL A 48 16.99 -8.31 1.02
C VAL A 48 16.98 -9.69 0.38
N CYS A 49 16.67 -9.73 -0.91
CA CYS A 49 16.59 -10.93 -1.73
C CYS A 49 17.46 -10.72 -2.99
N GLY A 50 18.58 -11.43 -3.12
CA GLY A 50 19.44 -11.33 -4.30
C GLY A 50 20.00 -9.91 -4.55
N GLY A 51 20.26 -9.14 -3.51
CA GLY A 51 20.77 -7.76 -3.60
C GLY A 51 19.69 -6.68 -3.80
N VAL A 52 18.43 -7.05 -3.93
CA VAL A 52 17.29 -6.12 -4.02
C VAL A 52 16.58 -6.08 -2.67
N ARG A 53 16.32 -4.88 -2.15
CA ARG A 53 15.44 -4.69 -0.99
C ARG A 53 13.99 -4.80 -1.45
N VAL A 54 13.31 -5.84 -0.99
CA VAL A 54 11.90 -6.09 -1.29
C VAL A 54 11.06 -5.68 -0.09
N VAL A 55 10.01 -4.91 -0.31
CA VAL A 55 9.07 -4.47 0.73
C VAL A 55 7.66 -4.91 0.32
N SER A 56 7.02 -5.69 1.16
CA SER A 56 5.62 -6.14 0.96
C SER A 56 4.73 -5.38 1.93
N VAL A 57 3.68 -4.75 1.40
CA VAL A 57 2.77 -3.91 2.18
C VAL A 57 1.31 -4.28 1.97
N TYR A 58 0.51 -4.02 3.00
CA TYR A 58 -0.95 -4.03 2.97
C TYR A 58 -1.45 -2.81 3.76
N ALA A 59 -1.64 -1.69 3.06
CA ALA A 59 -2.10 -0.44 3.66
C ALA A 59 -3.51 -0.61 4.27
N PRO A 60 -3.83 0.07 5.38
CA PRO A 60 -5.20 0.09 5.90
C PRO A 60 -6.20 0.57 4.85
N ASN A 61 -7.40 -0.01 4.84
CA ASN A 61 -8.44 0.34 3.86
C ASN A 61 -8.97 1.78 4.02
N GLY A 62 -9.12 2.25 5.27
CA GLY A 62 -9.64 3.60 5.57
C GLY A 62 -11.16 3.65 5.67
N ARG A 63 -11.91 2.69 5.14
CA ARG A 63 -13.38 2.58 5.13
C ARG A 63 -14.12 3.78 4.53
N SER A 64 -14.11 4.93 5.19
CA SER A 64 -14.67 6.19 4.71
C SER A 64 -13.83 7.37 5.21
N VAL A 65 -13.84 8.47 4.46
CA VAL A 65 -13.00 9.65 4.72
C VAL A 65 -13.25 10.30 6.10
N ASP A 66 -14.44 10.10 6.68
CA ASP A 66 -14.80 10.64 8.01
C ASP A 66 -14.53 9.66 9.16
N SER A 67 -13.96 8.50 8.87
CA SER A 67 -13.74 7.48 9.88
C SER A 67 -12.39 7.59 10.59
N PRO A 68 -12.26 7.11 11.84
CA PRO A 68 -10.96 6.97 12.50
C PRO A 68 -9.99 6.08 11.70
N PHE A 69 -10.50 5.10 10.95
CA PHE A 69 -9.72 4.21 10.09
C PHE A 69 -9.01 4.95 8.96
N TYR A 70 -9.63 5.99 8.46
CA TYR A 70 -9.03 6.84 7.45
C TYR A 70 -7.84 7.63 8.01
N GLN A 71 -7.97 8.19 9.21
CA GLN A 71 -6.85 8.86 9.88
C GLN A 71 -5.71 7.88 10.18
N ALA A 72 -6.05 6.67 10.61
CA ALA A 72 -5.10 5.59 10.82
C ALA A 72 -4.37 5.20 9.52
N LYS A 73 -5.05 5.18 8.39
CA LYS A 73 -4.46 4.95 7.06
C LYS A 73 -3.44 6.05 6.72
N LEU A 74 -3.79 7.31 6.87
CA LEU A 74 -2.87 8.42 6.61
C LEU A 74 -1.64 8.39 7.53
N ALA A 75 -1.85 8.08 8.82
CA ALA A 75 -0.76 7.91 9.78
C ALA A 75 0.16 6.73 9.40
N TRP A 76 -0.40 5.62 8.90
CA TRP A 76 0.37 4.49 8.41
C TRP A 76 1.24 4.88 7.20
N TYR A 77 0.71 5.65 6.25
CA TYR A 77 1.48 6.17 5.11
C TYR A 77 2.62 7.09 5.56
N ALA A 78 2.39 7.94 6.55
CA ALA A 78 3.43 8.81 7.11
C ALA A 78 4.56 7.98 7.74
N ARG A 79 4.23 6.85 8.39
CA ARG A 79 5.23 5.91 8.96
C ARG A 79 5.99 5.19 7.86
N LEU A 80 5.33 4.73 6.80
CA LEU A 80 6.01 4.10 5.67
C LEU A 80 7.00 5.06 5.01
N ALA A 81 6.59 6.31 4.77
CA ALA A 81 7.47 7.33 4.19
C ALA A 81 8.67 7.64 5.09
N ARG A 82 8.48 7.74 6.40
CA ARG A 82 9.57 7.92 7.37
C ARG A 82 10.52 6.74 7.35
N TRP A 83 9.99 5.51 7.43
CA TRP A 83 10.80 4.30 7.42
C TRP A 83 11.64 4.18 6.15
N LEU A 84 11.09 4.53 4.99
CA LEU A 84 11.87 4.60 3.73
C LEU A 84 13.03 5.59 3.85
N GLY A 85 12.79 6.78 4.39
CA GLY A 85 13.83 7.79 4.60
C GLY A 85 14.92 7.38 5.58
N ASP A 86 14.57 6.63 6.62
CA ASP A 86 15.50 6.24 7.70
C ASP A 86 16.25 4.93 7.40
N ALA A 87 15.62 3.98 6.69
CA ALA A 87 16.09 2.60 6.56
C ALA A 87 16.45 2.18 5.13
N ALA A 88 16.23 3.03 4.13
CA ALA A 88 16.50 2.71 2.73
C ALA A 88 17.23 3.87 2.01
N ASP A 89 17.81 3.55 0.86
CA ASP A 89 18.56 4.48 0.02
C ASP A 89 17.92 4.46 -1.38
N PRO A 90 17.39 5.59 -1.89
CA PRO A 90 16.73 5.63 -3.20
C PRO A 90 17.68 5.37 -4.38
N THR A 91 19.00 5.37 -4.15
CA THR A 91 20.00 5.03 -5.17
C THR A 91 20.33 3.53 -5.23
N LYS A 92 19.71 2.73 -4.35
CA LYS A 92 19.91 1.27 -4.29
C LYS A 92 18.67 0.54 -4.81
N PRO A 93 18.85 -0.67 -5.39
CA PRO A 93 17.71 -1.45 -5.88
C PRO A 93 16.69 -1.73 -4.77
N LEU A 94 15.48 -1.22 -4.97
CA LEU A 94 14.35 -1.45 -4.06
C LEU A 94 13.06 -1.69 -4.86
N ALA A 95 12.26 -2.65 -4.41
CA ALA A 95 10.92 -2.93 -4.91
C ALA A 95 9.92 -2.92 -3.73
N LEU A 96 8.95 -2.02 -3.78
CA LEU A 96 7.88 -1.86 -2.80
C LEU A 96 6.56 -2.23 -3.45
N GLY A 97 5.96 -3.34 -3.06
CA GLY A 97 4.74 -3.85 -3.68
C GLY A 97 3.69 -4.32 -2.69
N GLY A 98 2.43 -4.31 -3.14
CA GLY A 98 1.28 -4.80 -2.39
C GLY A 98 0.01 -3.99 -2.59
N ASP A 99 -0.96 -4.19 -1.69
CA ASP A 99 -2.19 -3.42 -1.64
C ASP A 99 -1.96 -2.09 -0.91
N PHE A 100 -2.01 -1.02 -1.68
CA PHE A 100 -1.87 0.35 -1.15
C PHE A 100 -3.22 0.96 -0.76
N ASN A 101 -4.33 0.35 -1.18
CA ASN A 101 -5.66 0.89 -0.96
C ASN A 101 -5.82 2.35 -1.46
N VAL A 102 -5.06 2.76 -2.48
CA VAL A 102 -5.11 4.09 -3.13
C VAL A 102 -5.07 3.93 -4.64
N ALA A 103 -5.97 4.61 -5.33
CA ALA A 103 -5.93 4.85 -6.77
C ALA A 103 -5.28 6.22 -7.02
N PRO A 104 -4.00 6.28 -7.44
CA PRO A 104 -3.22 7.52 -7.43
C PRO A 104 -3.73 8.60 -8.37
N THR A 105 -4.35 8.20 -9.47
CA THR A 105 -4.85 9.11 -10.52
C THR A 105 -6.23 8.72 -10.98
N ASP A 106 -6.86 9.56 -11.77
CA ASP A 106 -8.17 9.27 -12.38
C ASP A 106 -8.10 8.15 -13.42
N ALA A 107 -6.92 7.86 -13.98
CA ALA A 107 -6.70 6.71 -14.84
C ALA A 107 -6.74 5.37 -14.08
N ASP A 108 -6.74 5.40 -12.76
CA ASP A 108 -6.72 4.23 -11.87
C ASP A 108 -8.10 3.84 -11.34
N VAL A 109 -9.15 4.52 -11.80
CA VAL A 109 -10.55 4.23 -11.43
C VAL A 109 -11.44 4.14 -12.67
N TRP A 110 -12.53 3.39 -12.56
CA TRP A 110 -13.48 3.18 -13.64
C TRP A 110 -14.25 4.45 -14.03
N ASP A 111 -14.50 5.34 -13.07
CA ASP A 111 -15.15 6.64 -13.24
C ASP A 111 -14.73 7.58 -12.12
N ALA A 112 -13.94 8.60 -12.45
CA ALA A 112 -13.41 9.55 -11.49
C ALA A 112 -14.50 10.38 -10.81
N ALA A 113 -15.56 10.74 -11.54
CA ALA A 113 -16.66 11.52 -10.99
C ALA A 113 -17.49 10.69 -9.98
N ALA A 114 -17.76 9.43 -10.30
CA ALA A 114 -18.50 8.53 -9.42
C ALA A 114 -17.69 8.17 -8.15
N CYS A 115 -16.36 8.15 -8.24
CA CYS A 115 -15.48 7.85 -7.10
C CYS A 115 -15.14 9.07 -6.25
N HIS A 116 -15.43 10.29 -6.75
CA HIS A 116 -15.04 11.53 -6.10
C HIS A 116 -15.50 11.61 -4.63
N GLY A 117 -14.60 12.07 -3.75
CA GLY A 117 -14.87 12.19 -2.32
C GLY A 117 -14.88 10.87 -1.53
N GLY A 118 -14.70 9.74 -2.21
CA GLY A 118 -14.58 8.42 -1.57
C GLY A 118 -13.17 8.14 -1.03
N THR A 119 -13.06 7.12 -0.19
CA THR A 119 -11.76 6.53 0.15
C THR A 119 -11.10 5.91 -1.10
N HIS A 120 -9.81 5.76 -1.11
CA HIS A 120 -8.91 5.36 -2.20
C HIS A 120 -8.60 6.45 -3.24
N VAL A 121 -9.39 7.52 -3.33
CA VAL A 121 -9.23 8.59 -4.34
C VAL A 121 -9.11 9.99 -3.74
N SER A 122 -9.24 10.13 -2.43
CA SER A 122 -9.18 11.42 -1.77
C SER A 122 -7.80 12.08 -1.93
N GLU A 123 -7.78 13.41 -1.93
CA GLU A 123 -6.54 14.18 -2.08
C GLU A 123 -5.47 13.84 -1.03
N PRO A 124 -5.78 13.70 0.28
CA PRO A 124 -4.77 13.31 1.27
C PRO A 124 -4.16 11.92 0.99
N GLU A 125 -4.94 10.95 0.51
CA GLU A 125 -4.45 9.62 0.15
C GLU A 125 -3.52 9.68 -1.07
N ARG A 126 -3.94 10.37 -2.12
CA ARG A 126 -3.13 10.60 -3.34
C ARG A 126 -1.85 11.36 -3.03
N THR A 127 -1.92 12.37 -2.17
CA THR A 127 -0.75 13.10 -1.69
C THR A 127 0.20 12.19 -0.92
N ALA A 128 -0.31 11.33 -0.04
CA ALA A 128 0.51 10.38 0.70
C ALA A 128 1.23 9.39 -0.24
N PHE A 129 0.56 8.87 -1.27
CA PHE A 129 1.16 8.02 -2.30
C PHE A 129 2.23 8.79 -3.11
N THR A 130 1.93 10.02 -3.52
CA THR A 130 2.88 10.87 -4.27
C THR A 130 4.16 11.15 -3.49
N ARG A 131 4.08 11.26 -2.16
CA ARG A 131 5.28 11.40 -1.31
C ARG A 131 6.19 10.18 -1.36
N LEU A 132 5.65 8.98 -1.49
CA LEU A 132 6.46 7.77 -1.68
C LEU A 132 7.19 7.84 -3.03
N CYS A 133 6.51 8.27 -4.09
CA CYS A 133 7.13 8.46 -5.39
C CYS A 133 8.22 9.56 -5.35
N ALA A 134 7.96 10.68 -4.68
CA ALA A 134 8.92 11.78 -4.53
C ALA A 134 10.18 11.39 -3.73
N TRP A 135 10.13 10.35 -2.90
CA TRP A 135 11.31 9.81 -2.22
C TRP A 135 12.29 9.14 -3.20
N GLY A 136 11.84 8.73 -4.38
CA GLY A 136 12.67 8.09 -5.42
C GLY A 136 12.06 6.83 -6.01
N LEU A 137 10.75 6.60 -5.81
CA LEU A 137 10.04 5.45 -6.35
C LEU A 137 9.27 5.81 -7.62
N GLN A 138 9.23 4.88 -8.55
CA GLN A 138 8.45 4.95 -9.78
C GLN A 138 7.43 3.83 -9.83
N ASP A 139 6.22 4.09 -10.29
CA ASP A 139 5.20 3.07 -10.52
C ASP A 139 5.59 2.22 -11.73
N ALA A 140 6.09 1.01 -11.48
CA ALA A 140 6.62 0.12 -12.51
C ALA A 140 5.58 -0.23 -13.58
N TYR A 141 4.30 -0.32 -13.21
CA TYR A 141 3.24 -0.56 -14.17
C TYR A 141 3.04 0.65 -15.11
N ARG A 142 2.98 1.86 -14.55
CA ARG A 142 2.75 3.09 -15.31
C ARG A 142 3.92 3.50 -16.22
N LEU A 143 5.11 3.01 -15.97
CA LEU A 143 6.24 3.17 -16.89
C LEU A 143 5.97 2.54 -18.28
N HIS A 144 5.17 1.47 -18.33
CA HIS A 144 4.92 0.71 -19.54
C HIS A 144 3.46 0.79 -20.02
N HIS A 145 2.54 1.17 -19.14
CA HIS A 145 1.09 1.18 -19.35
C HIS A 145 0.46 2.49 -18.89
N PRO A 146 0.60 3.59 -19.66
CA PRO A 146 0.02 4.89 -19.31
C PRO A 146 -1.50 4.93 -19.49
N GLU A 147 -2.08 4.01 -20.27
CA GLU A 147 -3.51 3.97 -20.59
C GLU A 147 -4.37 3.60 -19.37
N PRO A 148 -5.61 4.17 -19.25
CA PRO A 148 -6.56 3.82 -18.19
C PRO A 148 -7.22 2.46 -18.44
N GLY A 149 -8.09 2.04 -17.50
CA GLY A 149 -8.99 0.89 -17.69
C GLY A 149 -8.40 -0.46 -17.27
N ARG A 150 -7.25 -0.47 -16.66
CA ARG A 150 -6.64 -1.66 -16.05
C ARG A 150 -6.66 -1.54 -14.53
N TYR A 151 -7.34 -2.48 -13.88
CA TYR A 151 -7.59 -2.46 -12.45
C TYR A 151 -7.04 -3.72 -11.78
N THR A 152 -6.91 -3.67 -10.45
CA THR A 152 -6.44 -4.79 -9.62
C THR A 152 -7.50 -5.22 -8.62
N TRP A 153 -8.52 -4.40 -8.40
CA TRP A 153 -9.60 -4.67 -7.47
C TRP A 153 -10.98 -4.32 -8.05
N TRP A 154 -11.97 -5.15 -7.74
CA TRP A 154 -13.38 -4.96 -8.06
C TRP A 154 -14.22 -5.38 -6.86
N ASP A 155 -15.24 -4.59 -6.51
CA ASP A 155 -16.24 -5.05 -5.55
C ASP A 155 -16.92 -6.31 -6.13
N TYR A 156 -16.99 -7.37 -5.31
CA TYR A 156 -17.60 -8.64 -5.73
C TYR A 156 -19.11 -8.57 -5.93
N ARG A 157 -19.75 -7.49 -5.43
CA ARG A 157 -21.18 -7.22 -5.55
C ARG A 157 -21.54 -6.64 -6.92
N ALA A 158 -22.85 -6.73 -7.28
CA ALA A 158 -23.43 -6.12 -8.46
C ALA A 158 -22.76 -6.48 -9.82
N GLY A 159 -21.94 -7.52 -9.87
CA GLY A 159 -21.25 -7.95 -11.10
C GLY A 159 -20.18 -6.96 -11.58
N ASN A 160 -19.57 -6.20 -10.67
CA ASN A 160 -18.63 -5.14 -11.00
C ASN A 160 -17.40 -5.63 -11.78
N PHE A 161 -16.94 -6.86 -11.54
CA PHE A 161 -15.86 -7.46 -12.32
C PHE A 161 -16.22 -7.57 -13.82
N HIS A 162 -17.42 -8.07 -14.14
CA HIS A 162 -17.87 -8.22 -15.52
C HIS A 162 -18.13 -6.89 -16.23
N LYS A 163 -18.48 -5.86 -15.45
CA LYS A 163 -18.70 -4.49 -15.95
C LYS A 163 -17.41 -3.66 -16.01
N ASN A 164 -16.30 -4.22 -15.56
CA ASN A 164 -15.03 -3.54 -15.36
C ASN A 164 -15.13 -2.27 -14.47
N VAL A 165 -16.03 -2.30 -13.48
CA VAL A 165 -16.19 -1.25 -12.47
C VAL A 165 -15.18 -1.50 -11.36
N GLY A 166 -13.95 -1.09 -11.58
CA GLY A 166 -12.80 -1.43 -10.73
C GLY A 166 -11.89 -0.26 -10.40
N MET A 167 -10.88 -0.54 -9.60
CA MET A 167 -9.82 0.38 -9.22
C MET A 167 -8.46 -0.33 -9.24
N ARG A 168 -7.42 0.39 -9.61
CA ARG A 168 -6.04 -0.07 -9.42
C ARG A 168 -5.52 0.47 -8.10
N ILE A 169 -5.49 -0.38 -7.11
CA ILE A 169 -5.08 -0.07 -5.73
C ILE A 169 -3.90 -0.92 -5.24
N ASP A 170 -3.52 -1.94 -6.02
CA ASP A 170 -2.29 -2.70 -5.84
C ASP A 170 -1.22 -2.15 -6.77
N HIS A 171 -0.03 -1.91 -6.23
CA HIS A 171 1.07 -1.29 -6.98
C HIS A 171 2.38 -2.01 -6.76
N LEU A 172 3.26 -1.85 -7.74
CA LEU A 172 4.68 -2.18 -7.63
C LEU A 172 5.47 -0.90 -7.90
N LEU A 173 6.08 -0.37 -6.88
CA LEU A 173 6.94 0.81 -6.95
C LEU A 173 8.40 0.38 -6.90
N VAL A 174 9.24 0.95 -7.74
CA VAL A 174 10.66 0.61 -7.83
C VAL A 174 11.54 1.85 -7.81
N THR A 175 12.74 1.73 -7.30
CA THR A 175 13.80 2.74 -7.55
C THR A 175 14.27 2.64 -8.98
N ALA A 176 14.85 3.73 -9.52
CA ALA A 176 15.38 3.81 -10.88
C ALA A 176 16.62 2.92 -11.08
#